data_50198db6bd62997f9fda0c0f73491eb7
#
_entry.id   50198db6bd62997f9fda0c0f73491eb7
#
_cell.length_a   1.000
_cell.length_b   1.000
_cell.length_c   1.000
_cell.angle_alpha   90.00
_cell.angle_beta   90.00
_cell.angle_gamma   90.00
#
_symmetry.space_group_name_H-M   'P 1'
#
loop_
_entity.id
_entity.type
_entity.pdbx_description
1 polymer ?
#
loop_
_entity_poly.entity_id
_entity_poly.type
_entity_poly.pdbx_seq_one_letter_code
_entity_poly.pdbx_strand_id
1 'polypeptide(L)'
;MIPEQLHKQLTQYGITANGEVPLREALETRVETYTLIKLAPWPARRWKCRYRLLIGEKMYDAQSAAEAYAMGLLAVLENTRS
;
A
#
# COMPACT_ATOMS: atom_id res chain seq x y z
N MET A 1 -8.30 5.81 -5.32
CA MET A 1 -8.67 6.40 -4.02
C MET A 1 -8.52 5.39 -2.92
N ILE A 2 -8.06 5.80 -1.76
CA ILE A 2 -7.81 4.91 -0.64
C ILE A 2 -8.82 5.16 0.49
N PRO A 3 -9.01 4.20 1.40
CA PRO A 3 -9.89 4.41 2.54
C PRO A 3 -9.50 5.64 3.35
N GLU A 4 -10.50 6.34 3.87
CA GLU A 4 -10.28 7.57 4.61
C GLU A 4 -9.38 7.39 5.82
N GLN A 5 -9.56 6.29 6.55
CA GLN A 5 -8.74 6.02 7.74
C GLN A 5 -7.27 5.89 7.37
N LEU A 6 -6.99 5.20 6.28
CA LEU A 6 -5.61 5.04 5.81
C LEU A 6 -5.02 6.37 5.38
N HIS A 7 -5.81 7.19 4.69
CA HIS A 7 -5.38 8.52 4.26
C HIS A 7 -5.05 9.39 5.46
N LYS A 8 -5.86 9.35 6.49
CA LYS A 8 -5.60 10.12 7.72
C LYS A 8 -4.29 9.71 8.37
N GLN A 9 -4.02 8.41 8.43
CA GLN A 9 -2.79 7.93 9.01
C GLN A 9 -1.57 8.39 8.20
N LEU A 10 -1.66 8.36 6.88
CA LEU A 10 -0.58 8.83 6.02
C LEU A 10 -0.37 10.34 6.16
N THR A 11 -1.45 11.09 6.32
CA THR A 11 -1.37 12.54 6.47
C THR A 11 -0.56 12.92 7.71
N GLN A 12 -0.60 12.11 8.75
CA GLN A 12 0.19 12.34 9.96
C GLN A 12 1.69 12.30 9.68
N TYR A 13 2.09 11.65 8.59
CA TYR A 13 3.49 11.59 8.17
C TYR A 13 3.79 12.57 7.03
N GLY A 14 2.85 13.47 6.75
CA GLY A 14 3.03 14.44 5.67
C GLY A 14 2.70 13.93 4.29
N ILE A 15 2.09 12.75 4.19
CA ILE A 15 1.71 12.17 2.90
C ILE A 15 0.27 12.54 2.59
N THR A 16 0.05 13.36 1.59
CA THR A 16 -1.30 13.79 1.19
C THR A 16 -1.78 13.08 -0.07
N ALA A 17 -0.91 12.30 -0.72
CA ALA A 17 -1.26 11.56 -1.92
C ALA A 17 -2.33 10.52 -1.63
N ASN A 18 -3.28 10.34 -2.56
CA ASN A 18 -4.30 9.31 -2.43
C ASN A 18 -4.54 8.54 -3.72
N GLY A 19 -3.79 8.83 -4.78
CA GLY A 19 -3.89 8.13 -6.04
C GLY A 19 -2.77 7.12 -6.21
N GLU A 20 -2.95 6.20 -7.15
CA GLU A 20 -2.00 5.11 -7.38
C GLU A 20 -0.59 5.60 -7.69
N VAL A 21 -0.47 6.52 -8.65
CA VAL A 21 0.86 6.97 -9.10
C VAL A 21 1.61 7.73 -8.03
N PRO A 22 1.03 8.76 -7.40
CA PRO A 22 1.78 9.48 -6.37
C PRO A 22 2.09 8.62 -5.14
N LEU A 23 1.23 7.67 -4.79
CA LEU A 23 1.53 6.76 -3.68
C LEU A 23 2.67 5.81 -4.03
N ARG A 24 2.66 5.29 -5.27
CA ARG A 24 3.76 4.45 -5.74
C ARG A 24 5.07 5.22 -5.72
N GLU A 25 5.07 6.45 -6.21
CA GLU A 25 6.28 7.28 -6.23
C GLU A 25 6.78 7.55 -4.81
N ALA A 26 5.89 7.83 -3.88
CA ALA A 26 6.27 8.04 -2.49
C ALA A 26 6.89 6.78 -1.89
N LEU A 27 6.35 5.62 -2.22
CA LEU A 27 6.91 4.35 -1.76
C LEU A 27 8.30 4.13 -2.36
N GLU A 28 8.46 4.42 -3.66
CA GLU A 28 9.72 4.18 -4.37
C GLU A 28 10.85 5.06 -3.85
N THR A 29 10.55 6.17 -3.21
CA THR A 29 11.61 6.99 -2.60
C THR A 29 12.11 6.39 -1.29
N ARG A 30 11.42 5.40 -0.75
CA ARG A 30 11.73 4.85 0.57
C ARG A 30 12.18 3.40 0.55
N VAL A 31 11.88 2.66 -0.51
CA VAL A 31 12.29 1.26 -0.62
C VAL A 31 12.96 1.05 -1.98
N GLU A 32 13.97 0.21 -2.01
CA GLU A 32 14.69 -0.06 -3.25
C GLU A 32 13.94 -1.02 -4.16
N THR A 33 13.27 -2.01 -3.57
CA THR A 33 12.55 -3.00 -4.34
C THR A 33 11.23 -3.35 -3.69
N TYR A 34 10.26 -3.67 -4.51
CA TYR A 34 8.97 -4.20 -4.07
C TYR A 34 8.36 -4.96 -5.24
N THR A 35 7.34 -5.75 -4.97
CA THR A 35 6.60 -6.44 -6.02
C THR A 35 5.12 -6.22 -5.81
N LEU A 36 4.43 -5.79 -6.85
CA LEU A 36 2.97 -5.69 -6.82
C LEU A 36 2.40 -6.78 -7.72
N ILE A 37 1.54 -7.61 -7.14
CA ILE A 37 0.93 -8.73 -7.85
C ILE A 37 -0.56 -8.46 -7.96
N LYS A 38 -1.08 -8.59 -9.17
CA LYS A 38 -2.53 -8.55 -9.36
C LYS A 38 -3.05 -9.97 -9.15
N LEU A 39 -3.94 -10.11 -8.18
CA LEU A 39 -4.51 -11.41 -7.83
C LEU A 39 -5.71 -11.72 -8.72
N ALA A 40 -5.81 -12.98 -9.13
CA ALA A 40 -6.96 -13.40 -9.93
C ALA A 40 -8.25 -13.28 -9.11
N PRO A 41 -9.36 -12.90 -9.75
CA PRO A 41 -10.66 -12.91 -9.07
C PRO A 41 -11.06 -14.36 -8.81
N TRP A 42 -10.99 -14.76 -7.57
CA TRP A 42 -11.25 -16.13 -7.17
C TRP A 42 -12.41 -16.20 -6.22
N PRO A 43 -13.42 -17.07 -6.45
CA PRO A 43 -14.60 -17.09 -5.61
C PRO A 43 -14.32 -17.32 -4.14
N ALA A 44 -13.23 -17.99 -3.82
CA ALA A 44 -12.87 -18.29 -2.45
C ALA A 44 -12.11 -17.17 -1.73
N ARG A 45 -11.79 -16.07 -2.43
CA ARG A 45 -11.10 -14.96 -1.78
C ARG A 45 -12.06 -14.20 -0.90
N ARG A 46 -11.78 -14.20 0.39
CA ARG A 46 -12.70 -13.67 1.38
C ARG A 46 -12.87 -12.16 1.32
N TRP A 47 -11.83 -11.44 1.14
CA TRP A 47 -11.85 -10.00 1.37
C TRP A 47 -11.86 -9.21 0.09
N LYS A 48 -12.19 -9.83 -1.01
CA LYS A 48 -12.20 -9.19 -2.34
C LYS A 48 -10.88 -8.50 -2.65
N CYS A 49 -9.79 -8.98 -2.06
CA CYS A 49 -8.46 -8.43 -2.33
C CYS A 49 -8.06 -8.77 -3.75
N ARG A 50 -7.62 -7.76 -4.48
CA ARG A 50 -7.22 -7.89 -5.87
C ARG A 50 -5.76 -7.66 -6.11
N TYR A 51 -5.07 -7.11 -5.12
CA TYR A 51 -3.65 -6.78 -5.25
C TYR A 51 -2.90 -7.18 -4.00
N ARG A 52 -1.68 -7.61 -4.21
CA ARG A 52 -0.77 -7.96 -3.11
C ARG A 52 0.54 -7.23 -3.34
N LEU A 53 0.95 -6.46 -2.36
CA LEU A 53 2.22 -5.77 -2.38
C LEU A 53 3.19 -6.51 -1.46
N LEU A 54 4.38 -6.82 -2.00
CA LEU A 54 5.43 -7.50 -1.24
C LEU A 54 6.59 -6.54 -1.03
N ILE A 55 6.95 -6.32 0.22
CA ILE A 55 8.12 -5.51 0.57
C ILE A 55 8.94 -6.35 1.56
N GLY A 56 10.07 -6.87 1.08
CA GLY A 56 10.86 -7.79 1.89
C GLY A 56 10.04 -9.03 2.24
N GLU A 57 9.90 -9.31 3.52
CA GLU A 57 9.13 -10.45 4.01
C GLU A 57 7.67 -10.10 4.31
N LYS A 58 7.32 -8.84 4.16
CA LYS A 58 5.97 -8.36 4.47
C LYS A 58 5.09 -8.39 3.25
N MET A 59 3.80 -8.63 3.46
CA MET A 59 2.83 -8.69 2.39
C MET A 59 1.58 -7.90 2.79
N TYR A 60 1.06 -7.13 1.84
CA TYR A 60 -0.10 -6.25 2.08
C TYR A 60 -1.14 -6.52 1.00
N ASP A 61 -2.28 -7.06 1.39
CA ASP A 61 -3.36 -7.37 0.46
C ASP A 61 -4.40 -6.25 0.49
N ALA A 62 -4.81 -5.81 -0.68
CA ALA A 62 -5.73 -4.67 -0.78
C ALA A 62 -6.68 -4.83 -1.95
N GLN A 63 -7.72 -4.03 -1.96
CA GLN A 63 -8.73 -4.05 -3.02
C GLN A 63 -8.30 -3.28 -4.26
N SER A 64 -7.34 -2.38 -4.13
CA SER A 64 -6.83 -1.61 -5.25
C SER A 64 -5.32 -1.46 -5.13
N ALA A 65 -4.67 -1.15 -6.26
CA ALA A 65 -3.23 -0.90 -6.25
C ALA A 65 -2.89 0.31 -5.37
N ALA A 66 -3.70 1.37 -5.44
CA ALA A 66 -3.48 2.55 -4.62
C ALA A 66 -3.50 2.20 -3.13
N GLU A 67 -4.48 1.40 -2.72
CA GLU A 67 -4.57 0.99 -1.32
C GLU A 67 -3.37 0.13 -0.92
N ALA A 68 -2.93 -0.78 -1.79
CA ALA A 68 -1.76 -1.61 -1.51
C ALA A 68 -0.52 -0.75 -1.30
N TYR A 69 -0.28 0.20 -2.18
CA TYR A 69 0.84 1.12 -2.03
C TYR A 69 0.75 1.92 -0.75
N ALA A 70 -0.47 2.39 -0.41
CA ALA A 70 -0.67 3.18 0.80
C ALA A 70 -0.39 2.36 2.06
N MET A 71 -0.84 1.11 2.09
CA MET A 71 -0.59 0.23 3.23
C MET A 71 0.90 -0.03 3.42
N GLY A 72 1.60 -0.33 2.32
CA GLY A 72 3.03 -0.57 2.37
C GLY A 72 3.80 0.67 2.78
N LEU A 73 3.41 1.82 2.23
CA LEU A 73 4.05 3.10 2.57
C LEU A 73 3.88 3.41 4.06
N LEU A 74 2.68 3.24 4.58
CA LEU A 74 2.44 3.49 6.00
C LEU A 74 3.29 2.58 6.87
N ALA A 75 3.39 1.30 6.53
CA ALA A 75 4.21 0.36 7.28
C ALA A 75 5.69 0.76 7.27
N VAL A 76 6.20 1.20 6.13
CA VAL A 76 7.59 1.67 6.01
C VAL A 76 7.81 2.91 6.89
N LEU A 77 6.87 3.86 6.84
CA LEU A 77 6.97 5.07 7.64
C LEU A 77 6.93 4.77 9.13
N GLU A 78 6.09 3.85 9.55
CA GLU A 78 6.01 3.46 10.95
C GLU A 78 7.29 2.76 11.42
N ASN A 79 7.91 1.96 10.57
CA ASN A 79 9.14 1.28 10.91
C ASN A 79 10.33 2.23 11.03
N THR A 80 10.41 3.24 10.17
CA THR A 80 11.54 4.17 10.19
C THR A 80 11.47 5.13 11.37
N ARG A 81 10.35 5.17 12.05
CA ARG A 81 10.15 6.10 13.15
C ARG A 81 10.74 5.64 14.47
N SER A 82 10.96 4.37 14.62
CA SER A 82 11.47 3.80 15.87
C SER A 82 13.00 3.96 16.05
#